data_e0d7c3a01e7563653be71eecd6889e10
#
_entry.id   e0d7c3a01e7563653be71eecd6889e10
#
_cell.length_a   1.000
_cell.length_b   1.000
_cell.length_c   1.000
_cell.angle_alpha   90.00
_cell.angle_beta   90.00
_cell.angle_gamma   90.00
#
_symmetry.space_group_name_H-M   'P 1'
#
loop_
_entity.id
_entity.type
_entity.pdbx_description
1 polymer ?
#
loop_
_entity_poly.entity_id
_entity_poly.type
_entity_poly.pdbx_seq_one_letter_code
_entity_poly.pdbx_strand_id
1 'polypeptide(L)'
;AAVVLFNRFYQPDINIEKMEHISGEIFSNASDLAIPLRWIGIASAVVDKIDYAASGGVANAESVVKAILAGASAVEVCSAVYLNTNAFIGEANRFLSAWMERKGFNNIAQFKGRLNIKDVKGVNTFERTQFLKYFGKKE
;
A
#
# COMPACT_ATOMS: atom_id res chain seq x y z
N ALA A 1 0.86 -20.56 -2.18
CA ALA A 1 -0.10 -19.93 -1.27
C ALA A 1 0.10 -18.42 -1.28
N ALA A 2 -0.97 -17.65 -1.06
CA ALA A 2 -0.91 -16.20 -1.02
C ALA A 2 -1.70 -15.66 0.17
N VAL A 3 -1.33 -14.46 0.62
CA VAL A 3 -2.01 -13.74 1.71
C VAL A 3 -2.35 -12.32 1.25
N VAL A 4 -3.58 -11.91 1.50
CA VAL A 4 -4.03 -10.53 1.25
C VAL A 4 -3.84 -9.70 2.53
N LEU A 5 -3.13 -8.60 2.44
CA LEU A 5 -2.91 -7.65 3.53
C LEU A 5 -3.35 -6.25 3.08
N PHE A 6 -4.43 -5.71 3.57
CA PHE A 6 -5.44 -6.26 4.45
C PHE A 6 -6.84 -6.04 3.88
N ASN A 7 -7.82 -6.82 4.33
CA ASN A 7 -9.19 -6.38 4.16
C ASN A 7 -9.42 -5.10 4.98
N ARG A 8 -10.22 -4.17 4.44
CA ARG A 8 -10.51 -2.92 5.15
C ARG A 8 -11.40 -3.22 6.35
N PHE A 9 -10.96 -2.78 7.52
CA PHE A 9 -11.79 -2.85 8.71
C PHE A 9 -12.93 -1.83 8.62
N TYR A 10 -14.09 -2.23 9.16
CA TYR A 10 -15.19 -1.30 9.36
C TYR A 10 -14.73 -0.16 10.27
N GLN A 11 -14.99 1.07 9.83
CA GLN A 11 -14.66 2.28 10.57
C GLN A 11 -15.98 2.88 11.09
N PRO A 12 -16.37 2.59 12.36
CA PRO A 12 -17.53 3.22 12.96
C PRO A 12 -17.24 4.69 13.22
N ASP A 13 -18.27 5.50 13.11
CA ASP A 13 -18.26 6.90 13.51
C ASP A 13 -19.47 7.18 14.42
N ILE A 14 -19.54 8.35 15.05
CA ILE A 14 -20.58 8.72 16.00
C ILE A 14 -21.21 10.04 15.57
N ASN A 15 -22.51 10.01 15.36
CA ASN A 15 -23.31 11.22 15.25
C ASN A 15 -23.59 11.73 16.66
N ILE A 16 -22.92 12.81 17.04
CA ILE A 16 -23.00 13.36 18.41
C ILE A 16 -24.38 13.99 18.71
N GLU A 17 -25.05 14.53 17.69
CA GLU A 17 -26.36 15.15 17.87
C GLU A 17 -27.47 14.12 18.12
N LYS A 18 -27.38 12.99 17.42
CA LYS A 18 -28.35 11.89 17.57
C LYS A 18 -27.92 10.84 18.60
N MET A 19 -26.67 10.90 19.06
CA MET A 19 -26.05 9.92 19.97
C MET A 19 -26.18 8.49 19.44
N GLU A 20 -25.90 8.29 18.14
CA GLU A 20 -25.97 7.00 17.45
C GLU A 20 -24.71 6.68 16.68
N HIS A 21 -24.42 5.38 16.53
CA HIS A 21 -23.35 4.94 15.66
C HIS A 21 -23.74 5.09 14.18
N ILE A 22 -22.84 5.63 13.41
CA ILE A 22 -22.97 5.74 11.96
C ILE A 22 -21.79 5.06 11.27
N SER A 23 -21.93 4.75 10.00
CA SER A 23 -20.78 4.31 9.20
C SER A 23 -19.86 5.48 8.94
N GLY A 24 -18.56 5.27 9.14
CA GLY A 24 -17.54 6.18 8.64
C GLY A 24 -17.42 6.10 7.12
N GLU A 25 -16.29 6.52 6.56
CA GLU A 25 -16.07 6.51 5.12
C GLU A 25 -16.15 5.10 4.53
N ILE A 26 -16.99 4.94 3.51
CA ILE A 26 -17.21 3.66 2.83
C ILE A 26 -16.01 3.32 1.92
N PHE A 27 -15.50 4.33 1.19
CA PHE A 27 -14.38 4.15 0.28
C PHE A 27 -13.04 4.37 0.97
N SER A 28 -12.05 3.55 0.58
CA SER A 28 -10.68 3.77 1.03
C SER A 28 -10.07 4.99 0.35
N ASN A 29 -9.24 5.70 1.06
CA ASN A 29 -8.45 6.81 0.56
C ASN A 29 -6.95 6.46 0.52
N ALA A 30 -6.12 7.35 -0.05
CA ALA A 30 -4.70 7.07 -0.24
C ALA A 30 -3.91 6.85 1.07
N SER A 31 -4.38 7.39 2.20
CA SER A 31 -3.72 7.21 3.50
C SER A 31 -3.89 5.81 4.06
N ASP A 32 -4.94 5.10 3.67
CA ASP A 32 -5.19 3.72 4.09
C ASP A 32 -4.10 2.76 3.58
N LEU A 33 -3.37 3.13 2.51
CA LEU A 33 -2.27 2.32 1.96
C LEU A 33 -1.09 2.17 2.92
N ALA A 34 -0.90 3.08 3.86
CA ALA A 34 0.24 3.08 4.77
C ALA A 34 0.33 1.78 5.60
N ILE A 35 -0.80 1.22 6.01
CA ILE A 35 -0.87 -0.02 6.78
C ILE A 35 -0.47 -1.23 5.93
N PRO A 36 -1.07 -1.48 4.74
CA PRO A 36 -0.62 -2.53 3.84
C PRO A 36 0.86 -2.45 3.49
N LEU A 37 1.38 -1.26 3.13
CA LEU A 37 2.79 -1.09 2.80
C LEU A 37 3.71 -1.51 3.93
N ARG A 38 3.39 -1.08 5.16
CA ARG A 38 4.17 -1.45 6.34
C ARG A 38 4.24 -2.97 6.53
N TRP A 39 3.09 -3.62 6.55
CA TRP A 39 3.02 -5.05 6.87
C TRP A 39 3.52 -5.94 5.75
N ILE A 40 3.29 -5.56 4.48
CA ILE A 40 3.88 -6.26 3.34
C ILE A 40 5.40 -6.12 3.37
N GLY A 41 5.92 -4.92 3.65
CA GLY A 41 7.36 -4.69 3.76
C GLY A 41 8.03 -5.52 4.85
N ILE A 42 7.36 -5.74 5.98
CA ILE A 42 7.84 -6.60 7.06
C ILE A 42 7.69 -8.09 6.67
N ALA A 43 6.49 -8.50 6.31
CA ALA A 43 6.16 -9.91 6.10
C ALA A 43 6.92 -10.51 4.91
N SER A 44 7.03 -9.81 3.77
CA SER A 44 7.75 -10.28 2.58
C SER A 44 9.26 -10.42 2.80
N ALA A 45 9.79 -9.70 3.78
CA ALA A 45 11.20 -9.81 4.15
C ALA A 45 11.50 -11.04 5.04
N VAL A 46 10.52 -11.45 5.84
CA VAL A 46 10.67 -12.54 6.82
C VAL A 46 10.19 -13.88 6.26
N VAL A 47 9.07 -13.85 5.51
CA VAL A 47 8.46 -15.05 4.93
C VAL A 47 8.41 -14.89 3.42
N ASP A 48 9.40 -15.41 2.72
CA ASP A 48 9.60 -15.25 1.27
C ASP A 48 8.95 -16.36 0.41
N LYS A 49 8.40 -17.41 1.04
CA LYS A 49 7.83 -18.56 0.35
C LYS A 49 6.34 -18.43 -0.01
N ILE A 50 5.74 -17.29 0.28
CA ILE A 50 4.35 -16.99 -0.04
C ILE A 50 4.25 -15.68 -0.79
N ASP A 51 3.19 -15.53 -1.58
CA ASP A 51 2.88 -14.28 -2.26
C ASP A 51 2.02 -13.38 -1.37
N TYR A 52 2.25 -12.07 -1.51
CA TYR A 52 1.48 -11.04 -0.80
C TYR A 52 0.68 -10.22 -1.79
N ALA A 53 -0.59 -10.00 -1.50
CA ALA A 53 -1.43 -9.05 -2.20
C ALA A 53 -1.69 -7.83 -1.31
N ALA A 54 -1.46 -6.63 -1.85
CA ALA A 54 -1.81 -5.39 -1.16
C ALA A 54 -3.30 -5.09 -1.40
N SER A 55 -4.03 -4.82 -0.34
CA SER A 55 -5.43 -4.40 -0.40
C SER A 55 -5.69 -3.22 0.54
N GLY A 56 -6.47 -2.24 0.06
CA GLY A 56 -6.80 -1.01 0.79
C GLY A 56 -5.89 0.17 0.43
N GLY A 57 -6.50 1.34 0.20
CA GLY A 57 -5.79 2.58 -0.07
C GLY A 57 -5.14 2.71 -1.46
N VAL A 58 -5.44 1.81 -2.38
CA VAL A 58 -4.95 1.89 -3.77
C VAL A 58 -5.81 2.90 -4.53
N ALA A 59 -5.46 4.17 -4.39
CA ALA A 59 -6.24 5.29 -4.91
C ALA A 59 -5.74 5.83 -6.26
N ASN A 60 -4.50 5.54 -6.65
CA ASN A 60 -3.87 6.00 -7.88
C ASN A 60 -2.82 4.99 -8.37
N ALA A 61 -2.32 5.21 -9.59
CA ALA A 61 -1.34 4.33 -10.22
C ALA A 61 0.00 4.23 -9.44
N GLU A 62 0.42 5.30 -8.75
CA GLU A 62 1.62 5.26 -7.90
C GLU A 62 1.47 4.28 -6.74
N SER A 63 0.26 4.11 -6.21
CA SER A 63 -0.04 3.17 -5.12
C SER A 63 0.33 1.75 -5.51
N VAL A 64 0.14 1.38 -6.78
CA VAL A 64 0.51 0.05 -7.31
C VAL A 64 2.03 -0.14 -7.26
N VAL A 65 2.80 0.84 -7.73
CA VAL A 65 4.27 0.80 -7.70
C VAL A 65 4.78 0.71 -6.25
N LYS A 66 4.20 1.50 -5.34
CA LYS A 66 4.57 1.47 -3.91
C LYS A 66 4.35 0.09 -3.30
N ALA A 67 3.21 -0.54 -3.58
CA ALA A 67 2.89 -1.87 -3.09
C ALA A 67 3.89 -2.93 -3.59
N ILE A 68 4.25 -2.90 -4.88
CA ILE A 68 5.23 -3.83 -5.45
C ILE A 68 6.64 -3.60 -4.85
N LEU A 69 7.06 -2.35 -4.70
CA LEU A 69 8.33 -2.01 -4.05
C LEU A 69 8.40 -2.51 -2.60
N ALA A 70 7.28 -2.50 -1.88
CA ALA A 70 7.18 -3.07 -0.54
C ALA A 70 7.25 -4.62 -0.52
N GLY A 71 6.96 -5.28 -1.65
CA GLY A 71 7.04 -6.74 -1.77
C GLY A 71 5.75 -7.43 -2.22
N ALA A 72 4.71 -6.68 -2.56
CA ALA A 72 3.48 -7.26 -3.09
C ALA A 72 3.70 -7.92 -4.45
N SER A 73 3.11 -9.10 -4.65
CA SER A 73 3.02 -9.82 -5.92
C SER A 73 1.76 -9.45 -6.69
N ALA A 74 0.74 -8.99 -5.99
CA ALA A 74 -0.54 -8.53 -6.54
C ALA A 74 -1.04 -7.29 -5.80
N VAL A 75 -1.90 -6.52 -6.46
CA VAL A 75 -2.52 -5.33 -5.88
C VAL A 75 -4.02 -5.39 -6.17
N GLU A 76 -4.82 -5.39 -5.13
CA GLU A 76 -6.27 -5.38 -5.22
C GLU A 76 -6.79 -3.94 -5.24
N VAL A 77 -7.71 -3.67 -6.13
CA VAL A 77 -8.30 -2.34 -6.32
C VAL A 77 -9.82 -2.44 -6.27
N CYS A 78 -10.43 -1.76 -5.33
CA CYS A 78 -11.89 -1.70 -5.22
C CYS A 78 -12.39 -0.26 -5.35
N SER A 79 -12.12 0.60 -4.38
CA SER A 79 -12.64 1.97 -4.32
C SER A 79 -12.29 2.80 -5.56
N ALA A 80 -11.05 2.71 -6.05
CA ALA A 80 -10.64 3.46 -7.24
C ALA A 80 -11.36 2.99 -8.52
N VAL A 81 -11.63 1.69 -8.66
CA VAL A 81 -12.42 1.17 -9.79
C VAL A 81 -13.88 1.59 -9.67
N TYR A 82 -14.44 1.57 -8.47
CA TYR A 82 -15.82 2.03 -8.25
C TYR A 82 -16.01 3.51 -8.60
N LEU A 83 -15.04 4.35 -8.20
CA LEU A 83 -15.09 5.80 -8.40
C LEU A 83 -14.69 6.24 -9.82
N ASN A 84 -13.74 5.53 -10.46
CA ASN A 84 -13.12 5.94 -11.72
C ASN A 84 -13.34 4.94 -12.86
N THR A 85 -14.25 3.98 -12.70
CA THR A 85 -14.52 2.90 -13.64
C THR A 85 -13.31 1.97 -13.89
N ASN A 86 -13.47 1.02 -14.81
CA ASN A 86 -12.41 0.08 -15.23
C ASN A 86 -11.22 0.79 -15.92
N ALA A 87 -11.36 2.06 -16.30
CA ALA A 87 -10.28 2.84 -16.89
C ALA A 87 -9.05 2.93 -15.97
N PHE A 88 -9.26 2.90 -14.65
CA PHE A 88 -8.19 2.88 -13.66
C PHE A 88 -7.16 1.76 -13.89
N ILE A 89 -7.61 0.55 -14.23
CA ILE A 89 -6.70 -0.59 -14.44
C ILE A 89 -5.77 -0.32 -15.63
N GLY A 90 -6.31 0.20 -16.72
CA GLY A 90 -5.52 0.58 -17.90
C GLY A 90 -4.54 1.71 -17.61
N GLU A 91 -4.95 2.72 -16.82
CA GLU A 91 -4.09 3.80 -16.38
C GLU A 91 -2.94 3.31 -15.49
N ALA A 92 -3.24 2.49 -14.50
CA ALA A 92 -2.26 1.92 -13.60
C ALA A 92 -1.21 1.08 -14.36
N ASN A 93 -1.63 0.27 -15.32
CA ASN A 93 -0.72 -0.53 -16.15
C ASN A 93 0.17 0.35 -17.04
N ARG A 94 -0.37 1.38 -17.67
CA ARG A 94 0.42 2.33 -18.46
C ARG A 94 1.44 3.07 -17.60
N PHE A 95 1.01 3.54 -16.43
CA PHE A 95 1.91 4.21 -15.48
C PHE A 95 3.03 3.29 -15.02
N LEU A 96 2.71 2.04 -14.64
CA LEU A 96 3.67 1.05 -14.21
C LEU A 96 4.71 0.78 -15.31
N SER A 97 4.28 0.54 -16.55
CA SER A 97 5.16 0.30 -17.70
C SER A 97 6.10 1.49 -17.96
N ALA A 98 5.57 2.71 -18.00
CA ALA A 98 6.36 3.92 -18.20
C ALA A 98 7.33 4.19 -17.03
N TRP A 99 6.93 3.87 -15.80
CA TRP A 99 7.80 3.97 -14.64
C TRP A 99 8.95 2.94 -14.69
N MET A 100 8.65 1.70 -15.07
CA MET A 100 9.64 0.64 -15.25
C MET A 100 10.68 1.03 -16.32
N GLU A 101 10.23 1.54 -17.47
CA GLU A 101 11.10 2.01 -18.54
C GLU A 101 12.04 3.12 -18.06
N ARG A 102 11.52 4.17 -17.40
CA ARG A 102 12.34 5.26 -16.82
C ARG A 102 13.37 4.77 -15.80
N LYS A 103 13.08 3.68 -15.11
CA LYS A 103 13.98 3.09 -14.09
C LYS A 103 14.88 1.99 -14.62
N GLY A 104 14.75 1.64 -15.91
CA GLY A 104 15.54 0.59 -16.55
C GLY A 104 15.17 -0.83 -16.12
N PHE A 105 13.92 -1.05 -15.69
CA PHE A 105 13.43 -2.37 -15.32
C PHE A 105 12.71 -3.05 -16.48
N ASN A 106 13.06 -4.30 -16.76
CA ASN A 106 12.45 -5.11 -17.81
C ASN A 106 11.29 -6.00 -17.31
N ASN A 107 11.22 -6.23 -16.01
CA ASN A 107 10.16 -7.00 -15.38
C ASN A 107 9.97 -6.62 -13.90
N ILE A 108 8.82 -7.01 -13.34
CA ILE A 108 8.44 -6.68 -11.96
C ILE A 108 9.38 -7.32 -10.93
N ALA A 109 9.89 -8.52 -11.19
CA ALA A 109 10.77 -9.22 -10.25
C ALA A 109 12.06 -8.45 -9.95
N GLN A 110 12.49 -7.56 -10.85
CA GLN A 110 13.69 -6.75 -10.67
C GLN A 110 13.54 -5.66 -9.58
N PHE A 111 12.32 -5.28 -9.24
CA PHE A 111 12.10 -4.23 -8.23
C PHE A 111 11.12 -4.65 -7.12
N LYS A 112 10.43 -5.78 -7.24
CA LYS A 112 9.56 -6.31 -6.18
C LYS A 112 10.35 -6.48 -4.89
N GLY A 113 9.87 -5.86 -3.81
CA GLY A 113 10.47 -5.96 -2.48
C GLY A 113 11.77 -5.17 -2.28
N ARG A 114 12.21 -4.37 -3.24
CA ARG A 114 13.43 -3.54 -3.08
C ARG A 114 13.38 -2.56 -1.91
N LEU A 115 12.19 -2.23 -1.45
CA LEU A 115 11.98 -1.37 -0.30
C LEU A 115 11.30 -2.11 0.87
N ASN A 116 11.45 -3.43 0.92
CA ASN A 116 11.07 -4.19 2.11
C ASN A 116 12.12 -4.01 3.22
N ILE A 117 11.85 -4.56 4.41
CA ILE A 117 12.70 -4.34 5.59
C ILE A 117 14.14 -4.86 5.44
N LYS A 118 14.41 -5.83 4.54
CA LYS A 118 15.77 -6.37 4.31
C LYS A 118 16.71 -5.33 3.72
N ASP A 119 16.21 -4.47 2.83
CA ASP A 119 17.02 -3.54 2.04
C ASP A 119 17.03 -2.11 2.60
N VAL A 120 16.19 -1.83 3.58
CA VAL A 120 16.13 -0.49 4.20
C VAL A 120 17.19 -0.37 5.29
N LYS A 121 18.18 0.48 5.07
CA LYS A 121 19.16 0.86 6.12
C LYS A 121 18.41 1.47 7.31
N GLY A 122 18.24 0.67 8.34
CA GLY A 122 17.50 1.03 9.55
C GLY A 122 16.20 0.23 9.70
N VAL A 123 16.34 -0.99 10.18
CA VAL A 123 15.26 -1.93 10.56
C VAL A 123 14.11 -1.25 11.34
N ASN A 124 14.42 -0.19 12.07
CA ASN A 124 13.47 0.56 12.87
C ASN A 124 12.43 1.38 12.07
N THR A 125 12.59 1.55 10.76
CA THR A 125 11.66 2.39 9.95
C THR A 125 10.28 1.75 9.83
N PHE A 126 10.20 0.42 9.76
CA PHE A 126 8.94 -0.32 9.68
C PHE A 126 8.48 -0.85 11.04
N GLU A 127 9.42 -1.22 11.93
CA GLU A 127 9.10 -1.84 13.22
C GLU A 127 8.77 -0.82 14.31
N ARG A 128 9.45 0.34 14.31
CA ARG A 128 9.18 1.43 15.27
C ARG A 128 8.70 2.67 14.55
N THR A 129 7.54 3.15 14.95
CA THR A 129 7.09 4.51 14.65
C THR A 129 7.92 5.46 15.51
N GLN A 130 9.13 5.79 15.08
CA GLN A 130 9.92 6.81 15.77
C GLN A 130 9.43 8.18 15.32
N PHE A 131 8.39 8.65 15.99
CA PHE A 131 7.88 10.00 15.88
C PHE A 131 9.00 11.06 15.88
N LEU A 132 9.97 10.91 16.75
CA LEU A 132 11.11 11.82 16.91
C LEU A 132 12.04 11.89 15.68
N LYS A 133 12.17 10.83 14.89
CA LYS A 133 13.04 10.81 13.71
C LYS A 133 12.56 11.74 12.59
N TYR A 134 11.25 11.98 12.52
CA TYR A 134 10.64 12.82 11.49
C TYR A 134 10.40 14.25 11.98
N PHE A 135 10.29 14.48 13.27
CA PHE A 135 10.12 15.82 13.87
C PHE A 135 11.42 16.48 14.29
N GLY A 136 12.51 15.73 14.45
CA GLY A 136 13.83 16.28 14.78
C GLY A 136 14.59 16.88 13.57
N LYS A 137 13.99 16.91 12.37
CA LYS A 137 14.54 17.56 11.17
C LYS A 137 13.66 18.72 10.72
N LYS A 138 13.46 19.68 11.62
CA LYS A 138 13.12 21.05 11.24
C LYS A 138 14.34 21.90 11.54
N GLU A 139 15.26 21.98 10.61
CA GLU A 139 16.11 23.13 10.35
C GLU A 139 15.69 23.71 9.01
#